data_e20c7e5052d39661a1aa19f88be43876
#
_entry.id   e20c7e5052d39661a1aa19f88be43876
#
_cell.length_a   1.000
_cell.length_b   1.000
_cell.length_c   1.000
_cell.angle_alpha   90.00
_cell.angle_beta   90.00
_cell.angle_gamma   90.00
#
_symmetry.space_group_name_H-M   'P 1'
#
loop_
_entity.id
_entity.type
_entity.pdbx_description
1 polymer ?
#
loop_
_entity_poly.entity_id
_entity_poly.type
_entity_poly.pdbx_seq_one_letter_code
_entity_poly.pdbx_strand_id
1 'polypeptide(L)'
;MSETALNEAGPQVLEADGIRIEFGGRQVLSSVYLRVQTGQIVGLLGRNGSGKSVLLQTIFGARAVADASVRVNGRRVVPAFRERGLLNYLPQEPLLPPSLTLARAARLLGVDLENATARFPELRPQFDKRIGELSVGSARLVQALLLLHADTAFSLFDEPFSGVMPVHVETLAEEMQHLKQRKGLLITDHRYAEVLPLCDVVYLLHQGRLLRLDGDVREQLRDYGYLAG
;
A
#
# COMPACT_ATOMS: atom_id res chain seq x y z
N MET A 1 0.02 18.35 -17.50
CA MET A 1 -1.15 18.98 -16.83
C MET A 1 -0.64 19.49 -15.50
N SER A 2 -0.78 20.78 -15.26
CA SER A 2 -0.13 21.52 -14.17
C SER A 2 -0.66 21.11 -12.78
N GLU A 3 0.20 21.19 -11.78
CA GLU A 3 -0.02 20.96 -10.32
C GLU A 3 -1.31 21.61 -9.76
N THR A 4 -1.85 22.60 -10.46
CA THR A 4 -3.03 23.38 -10.05
C THR A 4 -4.36 22.62 -10.21
N ALA A 5 -4.44 21.60 -11.07
CA ALA A 5 -5.71 20.91 -11.37
C ALA A 5 -6.10 19.84 -10.34
N LEU A 6 -5.17 19.36 -9.52
CA LEU A 6 -5.47 18.38 -8.46
C LEU A 6 -5.99 19.00 -7.15
N ASN A 7 -5.85 20.30 -7.00
CA ASN A 7 -6.17 21.00 -5.74
C ASN A 7 -7.62 21.58 -5.69
N GLU A 8 -8.37 21.55 -6.79
CA GLU A 8 -9.78 22.04 -6.84
C GLU A 8 -10.83 20.93 -6.68
N ALA A 9 -10.46 19.67 -6.90
CA ALA A 9 -11.34 18.56 -6.58
C ALA A 9 -11.07 18.13 -5.14
N GLY A 10 -12.08 18.19 -4.28
CA GLY A 10 -11.99 17.73 -2.88
C GLY A 10 -11.38 16.31 -2.77
N PRO A 11 -11.10 15.83 -1.56
CA PRO A 11 -10.37 14.57 -1.36
C PRO A 11 -11.07 13.42 -2.06
N GLN A 12 -10.31 12.63 -2.82
CA GLN A 12 -10.82 11.42 -3.46
C GLN A 12 -10.97 10.30 -2.40
N VAL A 13 -11.99 9.48 -2.56
CA VAL A 13 -12.32 8.39 -1.64
C VAL A 13 -12.39 7.06 -2.38
N LEU A 14 -11.52 6.13 -2.02
CA LEU A 14 -11.56 4.73 -2.44
C LEU A 14 -12.33 3.92 -1.39
N GLU A 15 -13.34 3.20 -1.82
CA GLU A 15 -14.15 2.33 -0.97
C GLU A 15 -14.15 0.92 -1.54
N ALA A 16 -13.94 -0.05 -0.67
CA ALA A 16 -14.10 -1.47 -0.93
C ALA A 16 -15.19 -2.02 -0.02
N ASP A 17 -16.28 -2.50 -0.59
CA ASP A 17 -17.50 -2.85 0.14
C ASP A 17 -18.03 -4.22 -0.25
N GLY A 18 -18.59 -4.95 0.72
CA GLY A 18 -19.23 -6.22 0.53
C GLY A 18 -18.30 -7.35 0.08
N ILE A 19 -16.96 -7.17 0.23
CA ILE A 19 -16.00 -8.18 -0.22
C ILE A 19 -16.15 -9.45 0.60
N ARG A 20 -16.53 -10.53 -0.09
CA ARG A 20 -16.65 -11.88 0.47
C ARG A 20 -15.76 -12.84 -0.31
N ILE A 21 -14.89 -13.56 0.40
CA ILE A 21 -13.94 -14.49 -0.22
C ILE A 21 -13.92 -15.79 0.57
N GLU A 22 -14.05 -16.89 -0.17
CA GLU A 22 -13.97 -18.24 0.35
C GLU A 22 -12.95 -19.07 -0.45
N PHE A 23 -12.19 -19.90 0.24
CA PHE A 23 -11.27 -20.89 -0.36
C PHE A 23 -11.48 -22.26 0.26
N GLY A 24 -11.81 -23.23 -0.58
CA GLY A 24 -11.96 -24.62 -0.15
C GLY A 24 -12.96 -24.81 1.00
N GLY A 25 -14.07 -24.08 0.99
CA GLY A 25 -15.09 -24.12 2.03
C GLY A 25 -14.74 -23.30 3.29
N ARG A 26 -13.57 -22.64 3.31
CA ARG A 26 -13.18 -21.75 4.42
C ARG A 26 -13.38 -20.29 4.03
N GLN A 27 -14.19 -19.59 4.78
CA GLN A 27 -14.37 -18.15 4.61
C GLN A 27 -13.12 -17.38 5.06
N VAL A 28 -12.51 -16.62 4.14
CA VAL A 28 -11.32 -15.80 4.40
C VAL A 28 -11.71 -14.36 4.67
N LEU A 29 -12.67 -13.81 3.89
CA LEU A 29 -13.24 -12.48 4.12
C LEU A 29 -14.76 -12.56 4.17
N SER A 30 -15.36 -11.91 5.15
CA SER A 30 -16.80 -11.97 5.45
C SER A 30 -17.42 -10.58 5.33
N SER A 31 -17.76 -10.17 4.10
CA SER A 31 -18.42 -8.88 3.82
C SER A 31 -17.69 -7.69 4.44
N VAL A 32 -16.42 -7.52 4.10
CA VAL A 32 -15.58 -6.46 4.64
C VAL A 32 -15.88 -5.12 3.96
N TYR A 33 -15.78 -4.03 4.74
CA TYR A 33 -15.80 -2.65 4.26
C TYR A 33 -14.51 -1.95 4.66
N LEU A 34 -13.86 -1.28 3.69
CA LEU A 34 -12.66 -0.49 3.89
C LEU A 34 -12.76 0.82 3.10
N ARG A 35 -12.28 1.91 3.70
CA ARG A 35 -12.26 3.23 3.08
C ARG A 35 -10.88 3.85 3.22
N VAL A 36 -10.37 4.39 2.11
CA VAL A 36 -9.12 5.16 2.05
C VAL A 36 -9.43 6.50 1.38
N GLN A 37 -8.91 7.58 1.94
CA GLN A 37 -9.06 8.92 1.39
C GLN A 37 -7.69 9.50 1.03
N THR A 38 -7.60 10.31 -0.04
CA THR A 38 -6.39 11.09 -0.30
C THR A 38 -6.10 12.00 0.90
N GLY A 39 -4.84 12.16 1.25
CA GLY A 39 -4.43 12.83 2.48
C GLY A 39 -4.30 11.92 3.71
N GLN A 40 -4.58 10.61 3.57
CA GLN A 40 -4.56 9.66 4.69
C GLN A 40 -3.65 8.47 4.42
N ILE A 41 -3.04 7.96 5.49
CA ILE A 41 -2.42 6.64 5.56
C ILE A 41 -3.35 5.74 6.36
N VAL A 42 -3.80 4.67 5.75
CA VAL A 42 -4.65 3.63 6.34
C VAL A 42 -3.82 2.39 6.60
N GLY A 43 -3.74 1.93 7.84
CA GLY A 43 -3.10 0.68 8.22
C GLY A 43 -4.11 -0.47 8.18
N LEU A 44 -3.77 -1.54 7.47
CA LEU A 44 -4.53 -2.80 7.49
C LEU A 44 -3.70 -3.85 8.22
N LEU A 45 -4.04 -4.08 9.48
CA LEU A 45 -3.35 -5.00 10.37
C LEU A 45 -4.05 -6.34 10.42
N GLY A 46 -3.35 -7.37 10.89
CA GLY A 46 -3.88 -8.72 11.03
C GLY A 46 -2.76 -9.77 11.00
N ARG A 47 -3.03 -10.95 11.53
CA ARG A 47 -2.08 -12.08 11.54
C ARG A 47 -1.71 -12.51 10.13
N ASN A 48 -0.57 -13.20 10.00
CA ASN A 48 -0.19 -13.84 8.73
C ASN A 48 -1.27 -14.86 8.34
N GLY A 49 -1.63 -14.86 7.05
CA GLY A 49 -2.71 -15.70 6.53
C GLY A 49 -4.14 -15.21 6.85
N SER A 50 -4.32 -14.02 7.46
CA SER A 50 -5.66 -13.47 7.72
C SER A 50 -6.42 -13.01 6.47
N GLY A 51 -5.72 -12.81 5.33
CA GLY A 51 -6.35 -12.38 4.08
C GLY A 51 -6.04 -10.93 3.66
N LYS A 52 -5.08 -10.24 4.30
CA LYS A 52 -4.70 -8.85 3.95
C LYS A 52 -4.32 -8.71 2.47
N SER A 53 -3.35 -9.50 2.00
CA SER A 53 -2.91 -9.50 0.59
C SER A 53 -4.05 -9.84 -0.37
N VAL A 54 -4.92 -10.76 0.02
CA VAL A 54 -6.11 -11.12 -0.77
C VAL A 54 -7.06 -9.92 -0.90
N LEU A 55 -7.26 -9.15 0.18
CA LEU A 55 -8.06 -7.92 0.16
C LEU A 55 -7.42 -6.86 -0.76
N LEU A 56 -6.11 -6.61 -0.63
CA LEU A 56 -5.40 -5.65 -1.49
C LEU A 56 -5.48 -6.06 -2.98
N GLN A 57 -5.23 -7.33 -3.30
CA GLN A 57 -5.36 -7.86 -4.67
C GLN A 57 -6.77 -7.69 -5.24
N THR A 58 -7.80 -7.86 -4.40
CA THR A 58 -9.20 -7.66 -4.79
C THR A 58 -9.49 -6.19 -5.07
N ILE A 59 -9.04 -5.27 -4.21
CA ILE A 59 -9.17 -3.82 -4.39
C ILE A 59 -8.46 -3.37 -5.67
N PHE A 60 -7.24 -3.85 -5.89
CA PHE A 60 -6.47 -3.57 -7.10
C PHE A 60 -7.13 -4.13 -8.36
N GLY A 61 -7.87 -5.22 -8.23
CA GLY A 61 -8.53 -5.92 -9.34
C GLY A 61 -7.69 -7.04 -9.96
N ALA A 62 -6.54 -7.41 -9.36
CA ALA A 62 -5.74 -8.57 -9.77
C ALA A 62 -6.43 -9.89 -9.44
N ARG A 63 -7.37 -9.88 -8.49
CA ARG A 63 -8.20 -11.02 -8.13
C ARG A 63 -9.66 -10.72 -8.42
N ALA A 64 -10.24 -11.49 -9.33
CA ALA A 64 -11.68 -11.42 -9.59
C ALA A 64 -12.45 -12.11 -8.46
N VAL A 65 -13.45 -11.44 -7.94
CA VAL A 65 -14.34 -11.91 -6.88
C VAL A 65 -15.78 -11.58 -7.28
N ALA A 66 -16.71 -12.54 -7.11
CA ALA A 66 -18.11 -12.33 -7.48
C ALA A 66 -18.75 -11.23 -6.64
N ASP A 67 -18.50 -11.29 -5.31
CA ASP A 67 -19.07 -10.36 -4.35
C ASP A 67 -17.98 -9.34 -3.94
N ALA A 68 -17.80 -8.31 -4.75
CA ALA A 68 -16.91 -7.19 -4.43
C ALA A 68 -17.40 -5.91 -5.13
N SER A 69 -17.48 -4.82 -4.38
CA SER A 69 -17.72 -3.49 -4.91
C SER A 69 -16.54 -2.59 -4.57
N VAL A 70 -15.76 -2.21 -5.59
CA VAL A 70 -14.71 -1.19 -5.44
C VAL A 70 -15.18 0.08 -6.13
N ARG A 71 -15.17 1.19 -5.42
CA ARG A 71 -15.65 2.49 -5.89
C ARG A 71 -14.63 3.58 -5.61
N VAL A 72 -14.60 4.57 -6.48
CA VAL A 72 -13.89 5.83 -6.21
C VAL A 72 -14.88 6.97 -6.39
N ASN A 73 -15.06 7.78 -5.36
CA ASN A 73 -16.06 8.85 -5.31
C ASN A 73 -17.46 8.35 -5.69
N GLY A 74 -17.85 7.17 -5.18
CA GLY A 74 -19.14 6.50 -5.47
C GLY A 74 -19.20 5.79 -6.83
N ARG A 75 -18.28 6.05 -7.77
CA ARG A 75 -18.24 5.38 -9.09
C ARG A 75 -17.54 4.02 -8.98
N ARG A 76 -18.18 2.96 -9.46
CA ARG A 76 -17.59 1.61 -9.50
C ARG A 76 -16.38 1.55 -10.44
N VAL A 77 -15.28 0.97 -9.99
CA VAL A 77 -13.99 0.87 -10.69
C VAL A 77 -13.44 -0.56 -10.59
N VAL A 78 -13.97 -1.48 -11.40
CA VAL A 78 -13.53 -2.89 -11.38
C VAL A 78 -13.22 -3.32 -12.81
N PRO A 79 -12.00 -3.81 -13.09
CA PRO A 79 -10.83 -3.83 -12.22
C PRO A 79 -10.14 -2.45 -12.13
N ALA A 80 -9.78 -2.04 -10.92
CA ALA A 80 -9.28 -0.69 -10.64
C ALA A 80 -7.92 -0.39 -11.33
N PHE A 81 -7.07 -1.39 -11.56
CA PHE A 81 -5.78 -1.23 -12.25
C PHE A 81 -5.90 -0.75 -13.71
N ARG A 82 -7.06 -0.86 -14.32
CA ARG A 82 -7.31 -0.35 -15.70
C ARG A 82 -7.57 1.15 -15.76
N GLU A 83 -7.89 1.76 -14.64
CA GLU A 83 -8.11 3.21 -14.55
C GLU A 83 -6.76 3.90 -14.39
N ARG A 84 -6.30 4.56 -15.45
CA ARG A 84 -4.99 5.24 -15.46
C ARG A 84 -4.93 6.32 -14.39
N GLY A 85 -3.81 6.39 -13.65
CA GLY A 85 -3.61 7.37 -12.59
C GLY A 85 -4.47 7.14 -11.33
N LEU A 86 -5.25 6.04 -11.28
CA LEU A 86 -6.11 5.79 -10.15
C LEU A 86 -5.36 5.18 -8.97
N LEU A 87 -4.76 4.01 -9.16
CA LEU A 87 -4.05 3.34 -8.09
C LEU A 87 -2.91 2.43 -8.59
N ASN A 88 -1.95 2.20 -7.72
CA ASN A 88 -0.89 1.22 -7.91
C ASN A 88 -0.83 0.27 -6.70
N TYR A 89 -0.09 -0.84 -6.86
CA TYR A 89 0.00 -1.89 -5.86
C TYR A 89 1.41 -2.47 -5.79
N LEU A 90 2.00 -2.46 -4.60
CA LEU A 90 3.22 -3.19 -4.28
C LEU A 90 2.85 -4.53 -3.65
N PRO A 91 2.95 -5.66 -4.35
CA PRO A 91 2.69 -6.98 -3.78
C PRO A 91 3.84 -7.41 -2.85
N GLN A 92 3.62 -8.48 -2.06
CA GLN A 92 4.68 -9.14 -1.30
C GLN A 92 5.77 -9.72 -2.22
N GLU A 93 5.36 -10.30 -3.33
CA GLU A 93 6.25 -10.82 -4.37
C GLU A 93 6.95 -9.68 -5.13
N PRO A 94 8.14 -9.93 -5.71
CA PRO A 94 8.83 -8.93 -6.52
C PRO A 94 7.95 -8.43 -7.68
N LEU A 95 7.70 -7.13 -7.72
CA LEU A 95 6.87 -6.49 -8.74
C LEU A 95 7.58 -6.34 -10.07
N LEU A 96 8.88 -5.98 -10.03
CA LEU A 96 9.64 -5.63 -11.23
C LEU A 96 10.50 -6.81 -11.70
N PRO A 97 10.61 -7.04 -13.02
CA PRO A 97 11.48 -8.06 -13.57
C PRO A 97 12.94 -7.86 -13.11
N PRO A 98 13.65 -8.93 -12.71
CA PRO A 98 15.03 -8.84 -12.22
C PRO A 98 16.02 -8.32 -13.26
N SER A 99 15.72 -8.45 -14.55
CA SER A 99 16.54 -7.97 -15.67
C SER A 99 16.38 -6.47 -15.95
N LEU A 100 15.37 -5.81 -15.35
CA LEU A 100 15.11 -4.39 -15.55
C LEU A 100 16.07 -3.54 -14.70
N THR A 101 16.63 -2.47 -15.28
CA THR A 101 17.44 -1.51 -14.50
C THR A 101 16.54 -0.53 -13.73
N LEU A 102 17.06 0.04 -12.64
CA LEU A 102 16.31 1.04 -11.85
C LEU A 102 15.88 2.22 -12.73
N ALA A 103 16.81 2.79 -13.50
CA ALA A 103 16.51 3.92 -14.37
C ALA A 103 15.41 3.60 -15.39
N ARG A 104 15.39 2.37 -15.93
CA ARG A 104 14.34 1.96 -16.86
C ARG A 104 13.00 1.73 -16.16
N ALA A 105 13.02 1.17 -14.95
CA ALA A 105 11.81 0.98 -14.13
C ALA A 105 11.14 2.33 -13.80
N ALA A 106 11.93 3.31 -13.34
CA ALA A 106 11.45 4.66 -13.05
C ALA A 106 10.82 5.31 -14.29
N ARG A 107 11.50 5.22 -15.45
CA ARG A 107 10.97 5.75 -16.73
C ARG A 107 9.65 5.11 -17.13
N LEU A 108 9.50 3.79 -16.96
CA LEU A 108 8.25 3.08 -17.29
C LEU A 108 7.09 3.52 -16.39
N LEU A 109 7.38 3.87 -15.13
CA LEU A 109 6.39 4.35 -14.17
C LEU A 109 6.18 5.88 -14.22
N GLY A 110 6.92 6.59 -15.08
CA GLY A 110 6.86 8.05 -15.19
C GLY A 110 7.40 8.76 -13.95
N VAL A 111 8.35 8.13 -13.24
CA VAL A 111 8.92 8.66 -11.99
C VAL A 111 10.30 9.25 -12.25
N ASP A 112 10.55 10.43 -11.71
CA ASP A 112 11.89 11.01 -11.59
C ASP A 112 12.66 10.27 -10.50
N LEU A 113 13.61 9.44 -10.92
CA LEU A 113 14.38 8.58 -10.01
C LEU A 113 15.26 9.37 -9.05
N GLU A 114 15.87 10.48 -9.50
CA GLU A 114 16.69 11.35 -8.66
C GLU A 114 15.84 11.95 -7.52
N ASN A 115 14.67 12.46 -7.85
CA ASN A 115 13.73 12.99 -6.87
C ASN A 115 13.20 11.90 -5.93
N ALA A 116 12.78 10.76 -6.46
CA ALA A 116 12.23 9.66 -5.68
C ALA A 116 13.23 9.05 -4.69
N THR A 117 14.53 9.16 -4.97
CA THR A 117 15.61 8.64 -4.12
C THR A 117 16.44 9.74 -3.43
N ALA A 118 15.99 10.99 -3.46
CA ALA A 118 16.76 12.12 -2.93
C ALA A 118 17.15 11.94 -1.45
N ARG A 119 16.32 11.28 -0.67
CA ARG A 119 16.55 10.96 0.75
C ARG A 119 17.36 9.66 0.98
N PHE A 120 17.75 8.97 -0.10
CA PHE A 120 18.45 7.69 -0.10
C PHE A 120 19.69 7.77 -1.00
N PRO A 121 20.70 8.59 -0.64
CA PRO A 121 21.85 8.87 -1.52
C PRO A 121 22.66 7.63 -1.90
N GLU A 122 22.62 6.58 -1.08
CA GLU A 122 23.25 5.28 -1.33
C GLU A 122 22.61 4.50 -2.50
N LEU A 123 21.43 4.88 -2.94
CA LEU A 123 20.79 4.28 -4.11
C LEU A 123 21.31 4.87 -5.43
N ARG A 124 21.84 6.09 -5.41
CA ARG A 124 22.31 6.79 -6.62
C ARG A 124 23.35 6.00 -7.44
N PRO A 125 24.39 5.39 -6.82
CA PRO A 125 25.35 4.57 -7.57
C PRO A 125 24.75 3.27 -8.14
N GLN A 126 23.49 2.98 -7.85
CA GLN A 126 22.81 1.74 -8.25
C GLN A 126 21.82 1.95 -9.40
N PHE A 127 21.66 3.17 -9.92
CA PHE A 127 20.62 3.48 -10.92
C PHE A 127 20.72 2.65 -12.20
N ASP A 128 21.93 2.32 -12.64
CA ASP A 128 22.19 1.48 -13.82
C ASP A 128 22.17 -0.02 -13.51
N LYS A 129 22.14 -0.40 -12.23
CA LYS A 129 22.05 -1.80 -11.85
C LYS A 129 20.68 -2.38 -12.19
N ARG A 130 20.67 -3.66 -12.47
CA ARG A 130 19.43 -4.43 -12.62
C ARG A 130 18.81 -4.69 -11.24
N ILE A 131 17.50 -4.77 -11.19
CA ILE A 131 16.75 -5.07 -9.95
C ILE A 131 17.28 -6.35 -9.27
N GLY A 132 17.59 -7.39 -10.07
CA GLY A 132 18.12 -8.65 -9.56
C GLY A 132 19.56 -8.60 -9.00
N GLU A 133 20.28 -7.47 -9.20
CA GLU A 133 21.63 -7.25 -8.66
C GLU A 133 21.60 -6.52 -7.31
N LEU A 134 20.41 -6.05 -6.90
CA LEU A 134 20.20 -5.40 -5.62
C LEU A 134 20.01 -6.44 -4.51
N SER A 135 20.32 -6.06 -3.27
CA SER A 135 19.84 -6.82 -2.12
C SER A 135 18.31 -6.85 -2.09
N VAL A 136 17.71 -7.87 -1.48
CA VAL A 136 16.25 -7.98 -1.36
C VAL A 136 15.65 -6.73 -0.73
N GLY A 137 16.27 -6.21 0.34
CA GLY A 137 15.80 -4.99 1.01
C GLY A 137 15.95 -3.73 0.15
N SER A 138 17.07 -3.58 -0.60
CA SER A 138 17.24 -2.45 -1.53
C SER A 138 16.25 -2.52 -2.69
N ALA A 139 16.02 -3.71 -3.25
CA ALA A 139 15.02 -3.90 -4.30
C ALA A 139 13.62 -3.56 -3.80
N ARG A 140 13.27 -3.96 -2.56
CA ARG A 140 11.99 -3.65 -1.92
C ARG A 140 11.82 -2.15 -1.73
N LEU A 141 12.83 -1.49 -1.14
CA LEU A 141 12.86 -0.04 -0.92
C LEU A 141 12.65 0.73 -2.21
N VAL A 142 13.40 0.41 -3.27
CA VAL A 142 13.28 1.08 -4.58
C VAL A 142 11.88 0.88 -5.15
N GLN A 143 11.34 -0.32 -5.13
CA GLN A 143 9.98 -0.59 -5.63
C GLN A 143 8.93 0.20 -4.85
N ALA A 144 9.06 0.30 -3.52
CA ALA A 144 8.16 1.12 -2.70
C ALA A 144 8.28 2.60 -3.08
N LEU A 145 9.49 3.15 -3.21
CA LEU A 145 9.72 4.54 -3.61
C LEU A 145 9.15 4.85 -5.00
N LEU A 146 9.41 3.99 -5.99
CA LEU A 146 8.88 4.19 -7.33
C LEU A 146 7.35 4.24 -7.36
N LEU A 147 6.67 3.35 -6.64
CA LEU A 147 5.21 3.36 -6.56
C LEU A 147 4.67 4.53 -5.74
N LEU A 148 5.38 4.92 -4.69
CA LEU A 148 5.02 6.06 -3.86
C LEU A 148 5.07 7.37 -4.64
N HIS A 149 6.09 7.55 -5.49
CA HIS A 149 6.28 8.74 -6.34
C HIS A 149 5.52 8.69 -7.67
N ALA A 150 5.00 7.53 -8.08
CA ALA A 150 4.19 7.44 -9.30
C ALA A 150 2.92 8.28 -9.19
N ASP A 151 2.49 8.88 -10.30
CA ASP A 151 1.30 9.76 -10.36
C ASP A 151 0.02 8.91 -10.34
N THR A 152 -0.41 8.59 -9.12
CA THR A 152 -1.66 7.86 -8.83
C THR A 152 -2.35 8.46 -7.62
N ALA A 153 -3.70 8.44 -7.60
CA ALA A 153 -4.49 8.93 -6.48
C ALA A 153 -4.35 8.04 -5.22
N PHE A 154 -4.10 6.76 -5.41
CA PHE A 154 -3.94 5.80 -4.31
C PHE A 154 -2.74 4.89 -4.53
N SER A 155 -2.11 4.45 -3.43
CA SER A 155 -1.07 3.42 -3.45
C SER A 155 -1.34 2.37 -2.38
N LEU A 156 -1.34 1.10 -2.79
CA LEU A 156 -1.52 -0.06 -1.92
C LEU A 156 -0.16 -0.71 -1.68
N PHE A 157 0.24 -0.90 -0.43
CA PHE A 157 1.53 -1.47 -0.07
C PHE A 157 1.35 -2.72 0.80
N ASP A 158 1.74 -3.86 0.28
CA ASP A 158 1.70 -5.13 1.01
C ASP A 158 3.09 -5.43 1.60
N GLU A 159 3.26 -5.16 2.88
CA GLU A 159 4.50 -5.28 3.66
C GLU A 159 5.68 -4.47 3.06
N PRO A 160 5.56 -3.13 2.89
CA PRO A 160 6.60 -2.32 2.25
C PRO A 160 7.93 -2.31 3.01
N PHE A 161 7.93 -2.56 4.31
CA PHE A 161 9.12 -2.53 5.17
C PHE A 161 9.81 -3.89 5.28
N SER A 162 9.26 -4.96 4.68
CA SER A 162 9.82 -6.31 4.75
C SER A 162 11.21 -6.36 4.10
N GLY A 163 12.21 -6.83 4.87
CA GLY A 163 13.60 -6.93 4.42
C GLY A 163 14.34 -5.59 4.27
N VAL A 164 13.68 -4.45 4.44
CA VAL A 164 14.30 -3.13 4.40
C VAL A 164 15.12 -2.91 5.68
N MET A 165 16.31 -2.31 5.54
CA MET A 165 17.18 -2.00 6.68
C MET A 165 16.50 -1.00 7.63
N PRO A 166 16.64 -1.14 8.96
CA PRO A 166 15.96 -0.27 9.92
C PRO A 166 16.15 1.23 9.68
N VAL A 167 17.35 1.66 9.32
CA VAL A 167 17.66 3.08 9.01
C VAL A 167 16.83 3.60 7.82
N HIS A 168 16.54 2.75 6.85
CA HIS A 168 15.74 3.13 5.69
C HIS A 168 14.23 3.07 5.97
N VAL A 169 13.80 2.27 6.95
CA VAL A 169 12.38 2.18 7.33
C VAL A 169 11.86 3.52 7.83
N GLU A 170 12.60 4.19 8.72
CA GLU A 170 12.22 5.51 9.24
C GLU A 170 12.14 6.54 8.12
N THR A 171 13.16 6.59 7.24
CA THR A 171 13.18 7.53 6.10
C THR A 171 12.04 7.26 5.11
N LEU A 172 11.74 5.99 4.81
CA LEU A 172 10.61 5.62 3.94
C LEU A 172 9.27 5.99 4.60
N ALA A 173 9.15 5.80 5.90
CA ALA A 173 7.98 6.17 6.67
C ALA A 173 7.72 7.69 6.63
N GLU A 174 8.75 8.50 6.81
CA GLU A 174 8.67 9.96 6.68
C GLU A 174 8.30 10.38 5.25
N GLU A 175 8.86 9.70 4.24
CA GLU A 175 8.51 9.95 2.83
C GLU A 175 7.03 9.64 2.55
N MET A 176 6.49 8.56 3.12
CA MET A 176 5.07 8.24 3.05
C MET A 176 4.22 9.32 3.72
N GLN A 177 4.62 9.83 4.90
CA GLN A 177 3.93 10.93 5.58
C GLN A 177 3.94 12.22 4.75
N HIS A 178 5.05 12.51 4.06
CA HIS A 178 5.13 13.67 3.18
C HIS A 178 4.20 13.53 1.97
N LEU A 179 4.25 12.38 1.30
CA LEU A 179 3.52 12.16 0.04
C LEU A 179 2.03 11.85 0.23
N LYS A 180 1.58 11.50 1.44
CA LYS A 180 0.14 11.32 1.70
C LYS A 180 -0.69 12.56 1.37
N GLN A 181 -0.09 13.75 1.41
CA GLN A 181 -0.77 15.00 1.04
C GLN A 181 -1.30 14.99 -0.41
N ARG A 182 -0.71 14.17 -1.27
CA ARG A 182 -1.07 14.08 -2.70
C ARG A 182 -1.87 12.82 -3.02
N LYS A 183 -1.86 11.79 -2.16
CA LYS A 183 -2.51 10.49 -2.41
C LYS A 183 -3.00 9.81 -1.14
N GLY A 184 -3.88 8.83 -1.29
CA GLY A 184 -4.27 7.93 -0.20
C GLY A 184 -3.36 6.70 -0.17
N LEU A 185 -2.88 6.31 1.01
CA LEU A 185 -2.02 5.15 1.18
C LEU A 185 -2.76 4.08 1.99
N LEU A 186 -2.71 2.82 1.51
CA LEU A 186 -3.16 1.66 2.27
C LEU A 186 -1.95 0.73 2.48
N ILE A 187 -1.56 0.53 3.74
CA ILE A 187 -0.34 -0.19 4.09
C ILE A 187 -0.71 -1.41 4.93
N THR A 188 -0.18 -2.58 4.57
CA THR A 188 -0.17 -3.75 5.46
C THR A 188 1.26 -4.00 5.91
N ASP A 189 1.45 -4.35 7.16
CA ASP A 189 2.73 -4.89 7.65
C ASP A 189 2.47 -5.64 8.95
N HIS A 190 3.38 -6.56 9.30
CA HIS A 190 3.41 -7.24 10.59
C HIS A 190 4.28 -6.51 11.63
N ARG A 191 4.98 -5.47 11.21
CA ARG A 191 5.83 -4.61 12.05
C ARG A 191 4.99 -3.47 12.64
N TYR A 192 4.15 -3.80 13.62
CA TYR A 192 3.18 -2.84 14.20
C TYR A 192 3.83 -1.57 14.76
N ALA A 193 5.05 -1.69 15.31
CA ALA A 193 5.77 -0.56 15.89
C ALA A 193 6.08 0.53 14.85
N GLU A 194 6.38 0.13 13.62
CA GLU A 194 6.71 1.02 12.52
C GLU A 194 5.44 1.55 11.82
N VAL A 195 4.40 0.73 11.71
CA VAL A 195 3.19 1.08 10.95
C VAL A 195 2.22 1.94 11.75
N LEU A 196 1.98 1.63 13.02
CA LEU A 196 0.99 2.34 13.83
C LEU A 196 1.22 3.85 13.91
N PRO A 197 2.47 4.36 14.11
CA PRO A 197 2.70 5.80 14.15
C PRO A 197 2.44 6.52 12.83
N LEU A 198 2.40 5.79 11.70
CA LEU A 198 2.16 6.35 10.39
C LEU A 198 0.67 6.53 10.08
N CYS A 199 -0.19 5.72 10.70
CA CYS A 199 -1.57 5.56 10.29
C CYS A 199 -2.46 6.66 10.87
N ASP A 200 -3.25 7.29 10.01
CA ASP A 200 -4.37 8.17 10.41
C ASP A 200 -5.62 7.33 10.76
N VAL A 201 -5.76 6.16 10.14
CA VAL A 201 -6.85 5.19 10.38
C VAL A 201 -6.27 3.79 10.41
N VAL A 202 -6.75 2.96 11.32
CA VAL A 202 -6.32 1.56 11.45
C VAL A 202 -7.51 0.62 11.33
N TYR A 203 -7.36 -0.36 10.48
CA TYR A 203 -8.27 -1.51 10.40
C TYR A 203 -7.54 -2.79 10.85
N LEU A 204 -8.25 -3.62 11.61
CA LEU A 204 -7.80 -4.95 12.01
C LEU A 204 -8.61 -6.02 11.29
N LEU A 205 -7.93 -6.85 10.51
CA LEU A 205 -8.53 -8.03 9.91
C LEU A 205 -8.41 -9.22 10.86
N HIS A 206 -9.52 -9.52 11.54
CA HIS A 206 -9.61 -10.57 12.54
C HIS A 206 -10.72 -11.56 12.18
N GLN A 207 -10.38 -12.84 12.04
CA GLN A 207 -11.32 -13.93 11.74
C GLN A 207 -12.25 -13.64 10.54
N GLY A 208 -11.68 -13.08 9.47
CA GLY A 208 -12.40 -12.75 8.24
C GLY A 208 -13.25 -11.47 8.30
N ARG A 209 -13.32 -10.81 9.45
CA ARG A 209 -14.00 -9.52 9.64
C ARG A 209 -13.01 -8.37 9.68
N LEU A 210 -13.41 -7.23 9.16
CA LEU A 210 -12.61 -6.01 9.21
C LEU A 210 -13.20 -5.08 10.28
N LEU A 211 -12.39 -4.76 11.28
CA LEU A 211 -12.75 -3.91 12.40
C LEU A 211 -11.99 -2.59 12.25
N ARG A 212 -12.66 -1.47 12.24
CA ARG A 212 -12.02 -0.18 12.39
C ARG A 212 -11.69 0.02 13.86
N LEU A 213 -10.45 0.36 14.17
CA LEU A 213 -10.01 0.63 15.51
C LEU A 213 -10.03 2.14 15.75
N ASP A 214 -10.74 2.58 16.78
CA ASP A 214 -10.90 3.97 17.15
C ASP A 214 -10.47 4.17 18.62
N GLY A 215 -9.91 5.33 18.97
CA GLY A 215 -9.41 5.62 20.33
C GLY A 215 -8.04 4.99 20.60
N ASP A 216 -7.87 4.26 21.71
CA ASP A 216 -6.60 3.59 22.01
C ASP A 216 -6.44 2.29 21.18
N VAL A 217 -5.85 2.47 20.00
CA VAL A 217 -5.58 1.38 19.05
C VAL A 217 -4.65 0.32 19.67
N ARG A 218 -3.68 0.72 20.51
CA ARG A 218 -2.72 -0.22 21.12
C ARG A 218 -3.41 -1.11 22.15
N GLU A 219 -4.31 -0.56 22.95
CA GLU A 219 -5.11 -1.32 23.92
C GLU A 219 -5.99 -2.34 23.16
N GLN A 220 -6.74 -1.90 22.17
CA GLN A 220 -7.57 -2.81 21.35
C GLN A 220 -6.75 -3.92 20.70
N LEU A 221 -5.56 -3.63 20.16
CA LEU A 221 -4.69 -4.66 19.59
C LEU A 221 -4.19 -5.67 20.63
N ARG A 222 -4.00 -5.27 21.92
CA ARG A 222 -3.71 -6.19 23.01
C ARG A 222 -4.91 -7.09 23.32
N ASP A 223 -6.11 -6.52 23.39
CA ASP A 223 -7.35 -7.26 23.66
C ASP A 223 -7.61 -8.35 22.60
N TYR A 224 -7.28 -8.06 21.34
CA TYR A 224 -7.33 -9.03 20.24
C TYR A 224 -6.10 -9.96 20.19
N GLY A 225 -5.12 -9.83 21.09
CA GLY A 225 -3.92 -10.66 21.16
C GLY A 225 -2.92 -10.43 20.02
N TYR A 226 -2.84 -9.20 19.52
CA TYR A 226 -1.90 -8.79 18.47
C TYR A 226 -0.64 -8.10 19.02
N LEU A 227 -0.71 -7.50 20.19
CA LEU A 227 0.43 -6.96 20.91
C LEU A 227 0.60 -7.71 22.25
N ALA A 228 1.86 -7.92 22.65
CA ALA A 228 2.15 -8.37 24.00
C ALA A 228 1.76 -7.28 25.02
N GLY A 229 1.34 -7.70 26.19
CA GLY A 229 0.99 -6.80 27.31
C GLY A 229 2.22 -6.10 27.88
#